data_123c6063382d775eb5cd7c4943484d19
#
_entry.id   123c6063382d775eb5cd7c4943484d19
#
_cell.length_a   1.000
_cell.length_b   1.000
_cell.length_c   1.000
_cell.angle_alpha   90.00
_cell.angle_beta   90.00
_cell.angle_gamma   90.00
#
_symmetry.space_group_name_H-M   'P 1'
#
loop_
_entity.id
_entity.type
_entity.pdbx_description
1 polymer ?
#
loop_
_entity_poly.entity_id
_entity_poly.type
_entity_poly.pdbx_seq_one_letter_code
_entity_poly.pdbx_strand_id
1 'polypeptide(L)'
;CISSAASDVYKRQILEASYICYLLKPDYNNYAKRLVKTPKLYFYDTGLACSLLDIQNAEQITTHFLRGGLFENLVINEFVKESYNRGVEPGLSFWRDSTGNEVDLLRMVGGKQYAYEIKSGATYSPDFFKGISKWAKLSNTPTEQCFAIYNGDKDIKTSVGQVNGWNHFSLF
;
A
#
# COMPACT_ATOMS: atom_id res chain seq x y z
N CYS A 1 -27.01 -3.03 19.94
CA CYS A 1 -25.91 -2.37 19.19
C CYS A 1 -24.53 -3.00 19.43
N ILE A 2 -24.25 -3.53 20.63
CA ILE A 2 -22.95 -4.17 20.96
C ILE A 2 -22.77 -5.51 20.21
N SER A 3 -23.86 -6.21 19.90
CA SER A 3 -23.79 -7.48 19.18
C SER A 3 -23.35 -7.35 17.72
N SER A 4 -23.56 -6.22 17.05
CA SER A 4 -23.16 -6.01 15.66
C SER A 4 -21.65 -5.83 15.51
N ALA A 5 -21.03 -4.99 16.35
CA ALA A 5 -19.58 -4.76 16.28
C ALA A 5 -18.75 -6.02 16.59
N ALA A 6 -19.17 -6.80 17.61
CA ALA A 6 -18.53 -8.08 17.90
C ALA A 6 -18.71 -9.10 16.78
N SER A 7 -19.89 -9.15 16.17
CA SER A 7 -20.16 -9.98 14.99
C SER A 7 -19.30 -9.59 13.80
N ASP A 8 -19.10 -8.30 13.54
CA ASP A 8 -18.30 -7.82 12.41
C ASP A 8 -16.80 -8.10 12.62
N VAL A 9 -16.30 -7.97 13.84
CA VAL A 9 -14.93 -8.38 14.20
C VAL A 9 -14.74 -9.88 13.97
N TYR A 10 -15.68 -10.70 14.43
CA TYR A 10 -15.64 -12.15 14.25
C TYR A 10 -15.65 -12.56 12.77
N LYS A 11 -16.57 -11.98 11.96
CA LYS A 11 -16.63 -12.24 10.52
C LYS A 11 -15.32 -11.88 9.82
N ARG A 12 -14.74 -10.73 10.14
CA ARG A 12 -13.44 -10.32 9.61
C ARG A 12 -12.35 -11.32 9.98
N GLN A 13 -12.29 -11.78 11.23
CA GLN A 13 -11.29 -12.77 11.67
C GLN A 13 -11.40 -14.09 10.90
N ILE A 14 -12.63 -14.52 10.56
CA ILE A 14 -12.84 -15.69 9.70
C ILE A 14 -12.24 -15.44 8.31
N LEU A 15 -12.50 -14.29 7.71
CA LEU A 15 -11.96 -13.94 6.39
C LEU A 15 -10.42 -13.85 6.40
N GLU A 16 -9.84 -13.31 7.46
CA GLU A 16 -8.38 -13.29 7.65
C GLU A 16 -7.82 -14.71 7.80
N ALA A 17 -8.42 -15.56 8.63
CA ALA A 17 -8.00 -16.94 8.85
C ALA A 17 -8.18 -17.82 7.59
N SER A 18 -9.10 -17.47 6.69
CA SER A 18 -9.33 -18.15 5.42
C SER A 18 -8.49 -17.58 4.27
N TYR A 19 -7.55 -16.70 4.53
CA TYR A 19 -6.71 -16.04 3.52
C TYR A 19 -7.49 -15.31 2.42
N ILE A 20 -8.67 -14.79 2.73
CA ILE A 20 -9.47 -13.96 1.82
C ILE A 20 -8.98 -12.51 1.89
N CYS A 21 -8.71 -12.02 3.10
CA CYS A 21 -8.19 -10.67 3.32
C CYS A 21 -7.13 -10.65 4.42
N TYR A 22 -6.42 -9.56 4.53
CA TYR A 22 -5.47 -9.30 5.61
C TYR A 22 -5.49 -7.83 6.01
N LEU A 23 -4.96 -7.56 7.19
CA LEU A 23 -4.81 -6.20 7.71
C LEU A 23 -3.37 -5.73 7.59
N LEU A 24 -3.14 -4.70 6.80
CA LEU A 24 -1.89 -3.96 6.82
C LEU A 24 -1.90 -3.04 8.05
N LYS A 25 -0.94 -3.23 8.94
CA LYS A 25 -0.85 -2.49 10.19
C LYS A 25 -0.13 -1.15 9.99
N PRO A 26 -0.47 -0.12 10.76
CA PRO A 26 0.31 1.11 10.74
C PRO A 26 1.71 0.87 11.32
N ASP A 27 2.69 1.62 10.84
CA ASP A 27 4.01 1.68 11.45
C ASP A 27 3.91 2.38 12.81
N TYR A 28 4.34 1.68 13.86
CA TYR A 28 4.29 2.18 15.24
C TYR A 28 5.55 2.98 15.64
N ASN A 29 6.50 3.15 14.74
CA ASN A 29 7.63 4.02 15.00
C ASN A 29 7.14 5.45 15.17
N ASN A 30 7.38 6.01 16.35
CA ASN A 30 6.76 7.24 16.85
C ASN A 30 7.39 8.49 16.21
N TYR A 31 7.38 8.59 14.88
CA TYR A 31 7.88 9.76 14.16
C TYR A 31 7.00 11.00 14.31
N ALA A 32 5.74 10.83 14.75
CA ALA A 32 4.83 11.94 15.02
C ALA A 32 3.86 11.59 16.16
N LYS A 33 3.56 12.56 17.02
CA LYS A 33 2.70 12.39 18.21
C LYS A 33 1.24 12.00 17.93
N ARG A 34 0.79 12.00 16.67
CA ARG A 34 -0.60 11.72 16.28
C ARG A 34 -0.64 10.82 15.04
N LEU A 35 -0.45 9.52 15.24
CA LEU A 35 -0.61 8.51 14.19
C LEU A 35 -2.03 7.96 14.15
N VAL A 36 -2.53 7.70 12.96
CA VAL A 36 -3.76 6.93 12.76
C VAL A 36 -3.44 5.46 12.98
N LYS A 37 -4.14 4.83 13.94
CA LYS A 37 -3.89 3.45 14.38
C LYS A 37 -4.78 2.42 13.70
N THR A 38 -5.77 2.84 12.93
CA THR A 38 -6.71 1.94 12.24
C THR A 38 -5.99 1.26 11.08
N PRO A 39 -5.92 -0.08 11.06
CA PRO A 39 -5.29 -0.82 9.96
C PRO A 39 -6.08 -0.66 8.66
N LYS A 40 -5.41 -0.84 7.52
CA LYS A 40 -6.02 -0.94 6.20
C LYS A 40 -6.33 -2.40 5.89
N LEU A 41 -7.48 -2.67 5.27
CA LEU A 41 -7.88 -4.01 4.84
C LEU A 41 -7.57 -4.18 3.35
N TYR A 42 -6.91 -5.29 3.01
CA TYR A 42 -6.62 -5.70 1.64
C TYR A 42 -7.10 -7.13 1.39
N PHE A 43 -7.43 -7.43 0.15
CA PHE A 43 -7.73 -8.78 -0.31
C PHE A 43 -6.47 -9.45 -0.84
N TYR A 44 -6.26 -10.72 -0.54
CA TYR A 44 -5.17 -11.51 -1.14
C TYR A 44 -5.35 -11.69 -2.65
N ASP A 45 -6.59 -11.69 -3.13
CA ASP A 45 -6.94 -11.74 -4.55
C ASP A 45 -7.68 -10.47 -4.96
N THR A 46 -7.03 -9.63 -5.76
CA THR A 46 -7.63 -8.40 -6.30
C THR A 46 -8.77 -8.72 -7.29
N GLY A 47 -8.73 -9.86 -7.96
CA GLY A 47 -9.82 -10.34 -8.83
C GLY A 47 -11.08 -10.64 -8.02
N LEU A 48 -10.94 -11.26 -6.84
CA LEU A 48 -12.05 -11.45 -5.92
C LEU A 48 -12.64 -10.11 -5.47
N ALA A 49 -11.80 -9.13 -5.13
CA ALA A 49 -12.26 -7.79 -4.78
C ALA A 49 -13.04 -7.13 -5.93
N CYS A 50 -12.55 -7.25 -7.17
CA CYS A 50 -13.26 -6.79 -8.37
C CYS A 50 -14.61 -7.50 -8.55
N SER A 51 -14.65 -8.82 -8.37
CA SER A 51 -15.89 -9.60 -8.46
C SER A 51 -16.93 -9.17 -7.44
N LEU A 52 -16.53 -8.92 -6.20
CA LEU A 52 -17.41 -8.42 -5.14
C LEU A 52 -17.94 -7.00 -5.41
N LEU A 53 -17.28 -6.24 -6.25
CA LEU A 53 -17.66 -4.91 -6.71
C LEU A 53 -18.43 -4.93 -8.04
N ASP A 54 -18.80 -6.14 -8.53
CA ASP A 54 -19.46 -6.36 -9.82
C ASP A 54 -18.69 -5.78 -11.03
N ILE A 55 -17.35 -5.76 -10.93
CA ILE A 55 -16.46 -5.37 -12.02
C ILE A 55 -16.18 -6.59 -12.89
N GLN A 56 -16.71 -6.60 -14.11
CA GLN A 56 -16.68 -7.76 -15.02
C GLN A 56 -15.60 -7.67 -16.10
N ASN A 57 -15.07 -6.48 -16.35
CA ASN A 57 -14.04 -6.26 -17.37
C ASN A 57 -13.10 -5.09 -17.01
N ALA A 58 -11.96 -5.01 -17.72
CA ALA A 58 -10.94 -4.01 -17.49
C ALA A 58 -11.40 -2.56 -17.77
N GLU A 59 -12.33 -2.37 -18.68
CA GLU A 59 -12.85 -1.05 -19.02
C GLU A 59 -13.59 -0.42 -17.84
N GLN A 60 -14.37 -1.22 -17.11
CA GLN A 60 -15.08 -0.77 -15.91
C GLN A 60 -14.11 -0.27 -14.81
N ILE A 61 -12.93 -0.88 -14.68
CA ILE A 61 -11.92 -0.45 -13.69
C ILE A 61 -11.44 0.96 -13.99
N THR A 62 -11.31 1.35 -15.25
CA THR A 62 -10.72 2.65 -15.64
C THR A 62 -11.48 3.84 -15.08
N THR A 63 -12.79 3.71 -14.93
CA THR A 63 -13.70 4.75 -14.43
C THR A 63 -14.22 4.49 -13.02
N HIS A 64 -13.89 3.33 -12.45
CA HIS A 64 -14.40 2.95 -11.13
C HIS A 64 -13.80 3.82 -10.01
N PHE A 65 -14.65 4.28 -9.08
CA PHE A 65 -14.22 5.16 -7.99
C PHE A 65 -13.19 4.50 -7.04
N LEU A 66 -13.17 3.17 -6.92
CA LEU A 66 -12.18 2.40 -6.15
C LEU A 66 -10.94 2.00 -6.96
N ARG A 67 -10.77 2.48 -8.19
CA ARG A 67 -9.60 2.15 -9.03
C ARG A 67 -8.28 2.34 -8.28
N GLY A 68 -8.14 3.43 -7.53
CA GLY A 68 -6.96 3.71 -6.72
C GLY A 68 -6.68 2.62 -5.72
N GLY A 69 -7.69 2.27 -4.90
CA GLY A 69 -7.56 1.22 -3.89
C GLY A 69 -7.35 -0.18 -4.47
N LEU A 70 -7.96 -0.50 -5.62
CA LEU A 70 -7.74 -1.78 -6.30
C LEU A 70 -6.31 -1.89 -6.85
N PHE A 71 -5.77 -0.81 -7.40
CA PHE A 71 -4.39 -0.78 -7.86
C PHE A 71 -3.40 -0.85 -6.69
N GLU A 72 -3.67 -0.13 -5.60
CA GLU A 72 -2.90 -0.21 -4.36
C GLU A 72 -2.90 -1.65 -3.81
N ASN A 73 -4.07 -2.30 -3.75
CA ASN A 73 -4.21 -3.70 -3.35
C ASN A 73 -3.38 -4.64 -4.24
N LEU A 74 -3.42 -4.46 -5.57
CA LEU A 74 -2.65 -5.24 -6.52
C LEU A 74 -1.15 -5.12 -6.24
N VAL A 75 -0.64 -3.90 -6.14
CA VAL A 75 0.79 -3.63 -5.93
C VAL A 75 1.26 -4.19 -4.59
N ILE A 76 0.53 -3.94 -3.49
CA ILE A 76 0.91 -4.44 -2.16
C ILE A 76 0.90 -5.97 -2.12
N ASN A 77 -0.03 -6.62 -2.81
CA ASN A 77 -0.05 -8.08 -2.92
C ASN A 77 1.21 -8.67 -3.56
N GLU A 78 1.82 -7.99 -4.51
CA GLU A 78 3.08 -8.47 -5.09
C GLU A 78 4.22 -8.47 -4.06
N PHE A 79 4.27 -7.47 -3.17
CA PHE A 79 5.22 -7.48 -2.04
C PHE A 79 4.93 -8.61 -1.05
N VAL A 80 3.67 -8.88 -0.77
CA VAL A 80 3.25 -10.00 0.10
C VAL A 80 3.64 -11.34 -0.52
N LYS A 81 3.32 -11.56 -1.79
CA LYS A 81 3.64 -12.79 -2.53
C LYS A 81 5.15 -13.02 -2.62
N GLU A 82 5.90 -11.97 -2.93
CA GLU A 82 7.37 -12.06 -3.01
C GLU A 82 7.96 -12.52 -1.67
N SER A 83 7.49 -11.95 -0.56
CA SER A 83 7.96 -12.34 0.76
C SER A 83 7.63 -13.79 1.09
N TYR A 84 6.39 -14.22 0.84
CA TYR A 84 5.98 -15.61 1.07
C TYR A 84 6.69 -16.60 0.15
N ASN A 85 6.93 -16.24 -1.12
CA ASN A 85 7.72 -17.07 -2.04
C ASN A 85 9.17 -17.29 -1.56
N ARG A 86 9.69 -16.36 -0.77
CA ARG A 86 11.00 -16.47 -0.10
C ARG A 86 10.92 -17.14 1.27
N GLY A 87 9.74 -17.53 1.71
CA GLY A 87 9.53 -18.13 3.03
C GLY A 87 9.75 -17.19 4.21
N VAL A 88 9.56 -15.88 4.00
CA VAL A 88 9.72 -14.86 5.05
C VAL A 88 8.42 -14.10 5.28
N GLU A 89 8.21 -13.62 6.50
CA GLU A 89 7.10 -12.72 6.80
C GLU A 89 7.26 -11.40 6.02
N PRO A 90 6.16 -10.85 5.47
CA PRO A 90 6.23 -9.67 4.62
C PRO A 90 6.87 -8.44 5.26
N GLY A 91 6.73 -8.25 6.58
CA GLY A 91 7.29 -7.10 7.30
C GLY A 91 6.81 -5.76 6.78
N LEU A 92 5.56 -5.70 6.31
CA LEU A 92 4.94 -4.54 5.68
C LEU A 92 4.11 -3.75 6.67
N SER A 93 4.10 -2.44 6.50
CA SER A 93 3.27 -1.51 7.25
C SER A 93 2.92 -0.30 6.37
N PHE A 94 2.09 0.60 6.86
CA PHE A 94 1.87 1.91 6.24
C PHE A 94 2.10 3.01 7.29
N TRP A 95 2.24 4.24 6.85
CA TRP A 95 2.28 5.38 7.74
C TRP A 95 1.19 6.38 7.38
N ARG A 96 0.49 6.90 8.42
CA ARG A 96 -0.51 7.96 8.26
C ARG A 96 -0.52 8.84 9.50
N ASP A 97 -0.42 10.15 9.30
CA ASP A 97 -0.59 11.12 10.37
C ASP A 97 -2.05 11.63 10.49
N SER A 98 -2.35 12.33 11.57
CA SER A 98 -3.68 12.89 11.81
C SER A 98 -4.05 14.06 10.88
N THR A 99 -3.11 14.57 10.08
CA THR A 99 -3.34 15.66 9.12
C THR A 99 -3.55 15.14 7.70
N GLY A 100 -3.64 13.80 7.52
CA GLY A 100 -3.93 13.17 6.24
C GLY A 100 -2.73 12.93 5.35
N ASN A 101 -1.48 13.15 5.82
CA ASN A 101 -0.33 12.68 5.06
C ASN A 101 -0.16 11.18 5.27
N GLU A 102 0.16 10.50 4.19
CA GLU A 102 0.24 9.05 4.15
C GLU A 102 1.44 8.58 3.33
N VAL A 103 1.98 7.42 3.68
CA VAL A 103 2.84 6.57 2.85
C VAL A 103 2.13 5.24 2.74
N ASP A 104 1.80 4.83 1.53
CA ASP A 104 0.94 3.67 1.27
C ASP A 104 1.56 2.38 1.75
N LEU A 105 2.88 2.22 1.58
CA LEU A 105 3.59 1.03 2.00
C LEU A 105 4.99 1.38 2.54
N LEU A 106 5.30 0.80 3.68
CA LEU A 106 6.66 0.74 4.25
C LEU A 106 7.11 -0.72 4.29
N ARG A 107 8.34 -0.98 3.88
CA ARG A 107 8.98 -2.30 3.90
C ARG A 107 10.33 -2.24 4.59
N MET A 108 10.57 -3.17 5.49
CA MET A 108 11.88 -3.34 6.14
C MET A 108 12.68 -4.42 5.40
N VAL A 109 13.85 -4.06 4.88
CA VAL A 109 14.78 -4.99 4.22
C VAL A 109 16.18 -4.73 4.71
N GLY A 110 16.83 -5.74 5.28
CA GLY A 110 18.22 -5.63 5.74
C GLY A 110 18.46 -4.50 6.75
N GLY A 111 17.50 -4.22 7.62
CA GLY A 111 17.57 -3.15 8.61
C GLY A 111 17.34 -1.74 8.04
N LYS A 112 17.03 -1.62 6.74
CA LYS A 112 16.67 -0.37 6.08
C LYS A 112 15.18 -0.32 5.78
N GLN A 113 14.56 0.84 5.99
CA GLN A 113 13.15 1.05 5.73
C GLN A 113 12.97 1.72 4.37
N TYR A 114 12.15 1.12 3.51
CA TYR A 114 11.81 1.61 2.18
C TYR A 114 10.38 2.09 2.18
N ALA A 115 10.12 3.22 1.53
CA ALA A 115 8.81 3.84 1.45
C ALA A 115 8.30 3.85 0.00
N TYR A 116 7.04 3.46 -0.17
CA TYR A 116 6.39 3.39 -1.47
C TYR A 116 5.07 4.15 -1.45
N GLU A 117 4.89 5.01 -2.42
CA GLU A 117 3.60 5.61 -2.78
C GLU A 117 3.06 4.89 -4.01
N ILE A 118 1.76 4.63 -4.07
CA ILE A 118 1.15 3.84 -5.13
C ILE A 118 0.06 4.66 -5.81
N LYS A 119 0.18 4.85 -7.13
CA LYS A 119 -0.74 5.71 -7.90
C LYS A 119 -1.28 4.98 -9.13
N SER A 120 -2.59 4.83 -9.22
CA SER A 120 -3.26 4.18 -10.36
C SER A 120 -3.30 5.03 -11.64
N GLY A 121 -2.87 6.30 -11.58
CA GLY A 121 -2.77 7.17 -12.76
C GLY A 121 -1.59 6.78 -13.64
N ALA A 122 -1.72 7.00 -14.96
CA ALA A 122 -0.65 6.74 -15.94
C ALA A 122 0.30 7.92 -16.14
N THR A 123 0.01 9.08 -15.54
CA THR A 123 0.82 10.30 -15.67
C THR A 123 1.51 10.60 -14.36
N TYR A 124 2.82 10.79 -14.41
CA TYR A 124 3.61 11.21 -13.25
C TYR A 124 3.25 12.63 -12.81
N SER A 125 3.21 12.84 -11.49
CA SER A 125 3.11 14.16 -10.86
C SER A 125 4.10 14.26 -9.69
N PRO A 126 4.77 15.42 -9.50
CA PRO A 126 5.63 15.67 -8.34
C PRO A 126 4.91 15.46 -6.99
N ASP A 127 3.59 15.62 -6.96
CA ASP A 127 2.77 15.41 -5.77
C ASP A 127 2.77 13.96 -5.26
N PHE A 128 3.24 12.99 -6.06
CA PHE A 128 3.39 11.60 -5.64
C PHE A 128 4.29 11.46 -4.41
N PHE A 129 5.27 12.34 -4.25
CA PHE A 129 6.21 12.28 -3.13
C PHE A 129 5.80 13.13 -1.91
N LYS A 130 4.63 13.75 -1.91
CA LYS A 130 4.23 14.66 -0.82
C LYS A 130 4.21 13.98 0.54
N GLY A 131 3.57 12.81 0.65
CA GLY A 131 3.52 12.01 1.88
C GLY A 131 4.88 11.45 2.26
N ILE A 132 5.57 10.82 1.30
CA ILE A 132 6.91 10.25 1.49
C ILE A 132 7.91 11.31 1.93
N SER A 133 7.94 12.49 1.31
CA SER A 133 8.88 13.56 1.68
C SER A 133 8.71 14.03 3.12
N LYS A 134 7.46 14.07 3.60
CA LYS A 134 7.19 14.41 5.00
C LYS A 134 7.65 13.30 5.93
N TRP A 135 7.30 12.06 5.63
CA TRP A 135 7.70 10.90 6.41
C TRP A 135 9.22 10.73 6.43
N ALA A 136 9.90 10.84 5.28
CA ALA A 136 11.35 10.69 5.16
C ALA A 136 12.13 11.71 6.01
N LYS A 137 11.63 12.95 6.10
CA LYS A 137 12.18 13.96 7.02
C LYS A 137 12.02 13.57 8.48
N LEU A 138 10.89 12.98 8.87
CA LEU A 138 10.61 12.56 10.24
C LEU A 138 11.41 11.31 10.64
N SER A 139 11.56 10.37 9.72
CA SER A 139 12.29 9.11 9.93
C SER A 139 13.79 9.18 9.65
N ASN A 140 14.25 10.32 9.12
CA ASN A 140 15.62 10.50 8.62
C ASN A 140 16.00 9.46 7.55
N THR A 141 15.03 9.09 6.69
CA THR A 141 15.22 8.10 5.61
C THR A 141 15.78 8.80 4.37
N PRO A 142 16.85 8.26 3.73
CA PRO A 142 17.42 8.83 2.52
C PRO A 142 16.51 8.66 1.30
N THR A 143 16.66 9.55 0.32
CA THR A 143 15.82 9.58 -0.90
C THR A 143 15.94 8.33 -1.77
N GLU A 144 17.06 7.62 -1.69
CA GLU A 144 17.30 6.34 -2.38
C GLU A 144 16.38 5.20 -1.89
N GLN A 145 15.74 5.38 -0.73
CA GLN A 145 14.77 4.44 -0.15
C GLN A 145 13.32 4.90 -0.36
N CYS A 146 13.10 5.93 -1.17
CA CYS A 146 11.79 6.51 -1.45
C CYS A 146 11.37 6.22 -2.89
N PHE A 147 10.21 5.59 -3.07
CA PHE A 147 9.71 5.13 -4.37
C PHE A 147 8.27 5.55 -4.60
N ALA A 148 7.93 5.87 -5.83
CA ALA A 148 6.56 6.00 -6.28
C ALA A 148 6.32 4.97 -7.40
N ILE A 149 5.36 4.07 -7.19
CA ILE A 149 4.93 3.07 -8.18
C ILE A 149 3.65 3.59 -8.83
N TYR A 150 3.61 3.67 -10.15
CA TYR A 150 2.45 4.20 -10.84
C TYR A 150 2.08 3.35 -12.07
N ASN A 151 0.84 3.49 -12.53
CA ASN A 151 0.33 2.75 -13.68
C ASN A 151 0.75 3.38 -15.03
N GLY A 152 1.99 3.85 -15.13
CA GLY A 152 2.62 4.32 -16.36
C GLY A 152 3.78 3.40 -16.75
N ASP A 153 4.51 3.81 -17.78
CA ASP A 153 5.53 3.02 -18.45
C ASP A 153 6.96 3.57 -18.33
N LYS A 154 7.16 4.63 -17.54
CA LYS A 154 8.47 5.30 -17.43
C LYS A 154 9.04 5.20 -16.03
N ASP A 155 10.35 4.96 -15.99
CA ASP A 155 11.13 5.12 -14.77
C ASP A 155 11.78 6.49 -14.77
N ILE A 156 11.62 7.22 -13.66
CA ILE A 156 12.08 8.61 -13.52
C ILE A 156 12.86 8.73 -12.21
N LYS A 157 14.08 9.20 -12.29
CA LYS A 157 14.85 9.57 -11.09
C LYS A 157 14.60 11.03 -10.76
N THR A 158 14.24 11.31 -9.52
CA THR A 158 13.97 12.66 -9.01
C THR A 158 14.90 12.99 -7.85
N SER A 159 14.90 14.24 -7.40
CA SER A 159 15.65 14.67 -6.21
C SER A 159 15.08 14.15 -4.88
N VAL A 160 13.85 13.61 -4.89
CA VAL A 160 13.13 13.15 -3.69
C VAL A 160 12.88 11.64 -3.67
N GLY A 161 13.25 10.93 -4.73
CA GLY A 161 13.08 9.48 -4.83
C GLY A 161 13.03 9.00 -6.28
N GLN A 162 12.65 7.73 -6.47
CA GLN A 162 12.52 7.09 -7.78
C GLN A 162 11.04 6.85 -8.10
N VAL A 163 10.66 7.10 -9.35
CA VAL A 163 9.34 6.76 -9.89
C VAL A 163 9.52 5.55 -10.80
N ASN A 164 8.71 4.53 -10.58
CA ASN A 164 8.78 3.30 -11.39
C ASN A 164 7.42 3.02 -12.02
N GLY A 165 7.43 2.76 -13.32
CA GLY A 165 6.29 2.22 -14.03
C GLY A 165 5.98 0.82 -13.53
N TRP A 166 4.71 0.53 -13.27
CA TRP A 166 4.29 -0.78 -12.75
C TRP A 166 4.78 -1.95 -13.59
N ASN A 167 4.73 -1.81 -14.92
CA ASN A 167 5.15 -2.87 -15.85
C ASN A 167 6.66 -3.17 -15.82
N HIS A 168 7.46 -2.28 -15.29
CA HIS A 168 8.92 -2.39 -15.21
C HIS A 168 9.40 -2.59 -13.77
N PHE A 169 8.49 -2.44 -12.80
CA PHE A 169 8.84 -2.53 -11.40
C PHE A 169 9.22 -3.97 -11.05
N SER A 170 10.45 -4.15 -10.61
CA SER A 170 10.97 -5.42 -10.10
C SER A 170 11.13 -5.33 -8.59
N LEU A 171 10.53 -6.26 -7.89
CA LEU A 171 10.78 -6.47 -6.46
C LEU A 171 12.17 -7.11 -6.31
N PHE A 172 13.02 -6.51 -5.49
CA PHE A 172 14.41 -6.95 -5.26
C PHE A 172 14.49 -8.27 -4.51
#